data_86edce9966411cab4497488189048f06
#
_entry.id   86edce9966411cab4497488189048f06
#
_cell.length_a   1.000
_cell.length_b   1.000
_cell.length_c   1.000
_cell.angle_alpha   90.00
_cell.angle_beta   90.00
_cell.angle_gamma   90.00
#
_symmetry.space_group_name_H-M   'P 1'
#
loop_
_entity.id
_entity.type
_entity.pdbx_description
1 polymer ?
#
loop_
_entity_poly.entity_id
_entity_poly.type
_entity_poly.pdbx_seq_one_letter_code
_entity_poly.pdbx_strand_id
1 'polypeptide(L)'
;MKIKFVCAAAAVAFACSSQVAFAEDAPTPEITVTGSAAVVSQYRFRGISQSDNKPAVQAAITVADKSGFYVSFWGSSASAGQSQVNIGGTEIDVYGGYTHAIGKTGITFDGGLYGYLYPGAPAGNYFELYGSLSKAYGPFTVKGGLNWAPDQGYFDAYQGISHYNMYEYGEISFSPAKLPALTIHTHLGHTGGGFNYTKEYLDYTVGASYKWKNLTLDASVVGTNVSSDNASNAGFIGSGPGSAYEIYRAAKTAGVVSLTASF
;
A
#
# COMPACT_ATOMS: atom_id res chain seq x y z
N MET A 1 8.41 -30.16 9.53
CA MET A 1 8.84 -28.79 9.89
C MET A 1 7.70 -27.85 9.51
N LYS A 2 6.92 -27.42 10.51
CA LYS A 2 5.70 -26.60 10.28
C LYS A 2 6.11 -25.12 10.37
N ILE A 3 6.24 -24.45 9.23
CA ILE A 3 6.49 -23.01 9.16
C ILE A 3 5.15 -22.32 9.38
N LYS A 4 5.03 -21.60 10.49
CA LYS A 4 3.88 -20.72 10.74
C LYS A 4 4.21 -19.34 10.18
N PHE A 5 3.49 -18.97 9.13
CA PHE A 5 3.55 -17.62 8.56
C PHE A 5 2.65 -16.71 9.38
N VAL A 6 3.20 -15.63 9.89
CA VAL A 6 2.42 -14.47 10.37
C VAL A 6 2.48 -13.45 9.26
N CYS A 7 1.39 -13.34 8.49
CA CYS A 7 1.23 -12.30 7.48
C CYS A 7 0.71 -11.04 8.18
N ALA A 8 1.55 -10.01 8.28
CA ALA A 8 1.05 -8.66 8.54
C ALA A 8 0.62 -8.07 7.21
N ALA A 9 -0.64 -7.69 7.10
CA ALA A 9 -1.15 -6.99 5.94
C ALA A 9 -0.63 -5.57 5.91
N ALA A 10 -0.10 -5.16 4.80
CA ALA A 10 0.23 -3.78 4.55
C ALA A 10 -0.47 -3.33 3.29
N ALA A 11 -1.30 -2.30 3.41
CA ALA A 11 -1.67 -1.51 2.25
C ALA A 11 -0.42 -0.77 1.75
N VAL A 12 -0.13 -0.95 0.48
CA VAL A 12 0.79 -0.14 -0.33
C VAL A 12 2.17 0.18 0.27
N ALA A 13 2.76 -0.76 0.93
CA ALA A 13 4.19 -0.92 0.92
C ALA A 13 4.41 -2.40 0.75
N PHE A 14 5.17 -2.83 -0.24
CA PHE A 14 5.76 -4.15 -0.23
C PHE A 14 6.66 -4.23 1.01
N ALA A 15 6.02 -4.29 2.19
CA ALA A 15 6.72 -4.67 3.39
C ALA A 15 7.02 -6.16 3.24
N CYS A 16 8.25 -6.47 2.86
CA CYS A 16 8.76 -7.81 2.99
C CYS A 16 8.35 -8.31 4.37
N SER A 17 7.52 -9.35 4.39
CA SER A 17 7.25 -10.09 5.61
C SER A 17 8.59 -10.53 6.19
N SER A 18 9.11 -9.79 7.16
CA SER A 18 10.26 -10.21 7.92
C SER A 18 9.82 -11.43 8.72
N GLN A 19 10.20 -12.62 8.25
CA GLN A 19 10.18 -13.79 9.08
C GLN A 19 11.21 -13.56 10.19
N VAL A 20 10.74 -13.25 11.37
CA VAL A 20 11.58 -13.36 12.56
C VAL A 20 11.79 -14.86 12.76
N ALA A 21 12.98 -15.34 12.48
CA ALA A 21 13.39 -16.68 12.85
C ALA A 21 13.53 -16.71 14.37
N PHE A 22 12.48 -17.13 15.07
CA PHE A 22 12.57 -17.41 16.49
C PHE A 22 13.30 -18.74 16.69
N ALA A 23 14.19 -18.79 17.67
CA ALA A 23 14.73 -20.04 18.17
C ALA A 23 13.56 -20.95 18.65
N GLU A 24 13.67 -22.24 18.41
CA GLU A 24 12.60 -23.25 18.45
C GLU A 24 11.97 -23.47 19.86
N ASP A 25 12.43 -22.80 20.92
CA ASP A 25 12.06 -23.07 22.31
C ASP A 25 11.50 -21.86 23.11
N ALA A 26 11.33 -20.67 22.49
CA ALA A 26 10.72 -19.55 23.19
C ALA A 26 9.19 -19.54 23.01
N PRO A 27 8.38 -19.37 24.05
CA PRO A 27 6.94 -19.20 23.91
C PRO A 27 6.69 -17.95 23.05
N THR A 28 5.75 -18.07 22.08
CA THR A 28 5.35 -16.92 21.25
C THR A 28 4.92 -15.79 22.18
N PRO A 29 5.56 -14.61 22.10
CA PRO A 29 5.20 -13.49 22.96
C PRO A 29 3.73 -13.12 22.77
N GLU A 30 3.07 -12.69 23.82
CA GLU A 30 1.67 -12.26 23.76
C GLU A 30 1.52 -11.03 22.87
N ILE A 31 2.50 -10.12 22.92
CA ILE A 31 2.58 -8.91 22.13
C ILE A 31 3.87 -8.95 21.29
N THR A 32 3.75 -8.70 20.01
CA THR A 32 4.88 -8.54 19.09
C THR A 32 4.91 -7.11 18.58
N VAL A 33 6.09 -6.51 18.60
CA VAL A 33 6.34 -5.19 18.02
C VAL A 33 7.33 -5.35 16.87
N THR A 34 6.95 -4.83 15.70
CA THR A 34 7.82 -4.80 14.52
C THR A 34 7.87 -3.40 13.96
N GLY A 35 8.94 -3.07 13.24
CA GLY A 35 9.05 -1.78 12.61
C GLY A 35 9.91 -1.81 11.36
N SER A 36 9.86 -0.72 10.61
CA SER A 36 10.69 -0.52 9.43
C SER A 36 10.97 0.95 9.17
N ALA A 37 12.07 1.20 8.47
CA ALA A 37 12.38 2.49 7.89
C ALA A 37 12.87 2.29 6.46
N ALA A 38 12.43 3.13 5.52
CA ALA A 38 12.74 3.00 4.11
C ALA A 38 13.10 4.33 3.45
N VAL A 39 13.95 4.25 2.44
CA VAL A 39 14.14 5.29 1.44
C VAL A 39 13.65 4.75 0.12
N VAL A 40 12.77 5.48 -0.56
CA VAL A 40 12.20 5.11 -1.85
C VAL A 40 12.50 6.19 -2.89
N SER A 41 12.74 5.80 -4.13
CA SER A 41 13.00 6.76 -5.21
C SER A 41 11.78 7.61 -5.55
N GLN A 42 10.58 7.09 -5.28
CA GLN A 42 9.30 7.81 -5.32
C GLN A 42 8.26 7.03 -4.50
N TYR A 43 7.43 7.78 -3.75
CA TYR A 43 6.26 7.20 -3.09
C TYR A 43 5.10 7.11 -4.07
N ARG A 44 4.53 5.93 -4.24
CA ARG A 44 3.35 5.70 -5.08
C ARG A 44 2.22 5.04 -4.31
N PHE A 45 1.02 5.59 -4.46
CA PHE A 45 -0.22 5.06 -3.92
C PHE A 45 -1.15 4.69 -5.07
N ARG A 46 -1.51 3.41 -5.19
CA ARG A 46 -2.34 2.90 -6.29
C ARG A 46 -1.82 3.38 -7.67
N GLY A 47 -0.52 3.20 -7.88
CA GLY A 47 0.17 3.57 -9.11
C GLY A 47 0.50 5.05 -9.29
N ILE A 48 -0.10 5.96 -8.52
CA ILE A 48 0.06 7.41 -8.65
C ILE A 48 1.09 7.94 -7.64
N SER A 49 2.02 8.78 -8.10
CA SER A 49 3.05 9.35 -7.24
C SER A 49 2.47 10.32 -6.21
N GLN A 50 2.83 10.11 -4.95
CA GLN A 50 2.51 10.97 -3.80
C GLN A 50 3.71 11.80 -3.34
N SER A 51 4.84 11.72 -4.05
CA SER A 51 6.07 12.45 -3.76
C SER A 51 6.56 13.30 -4.92
N ASP A 52 5.68 13.67 -5.85
CA ASP A 52 6.00 14.45 -7.06
C ASP A 52 7.12 13.78 -7.90
N ASN A 53 7.11 12.45 -7.99
CA ASN A 53 8.15 11.61 -8.59
C ASN A 53 9.56 11.84 -8.01
N LYS A 54 9.65 12.27 -6.76
CA LYS A 54 10.89 12.54 -6.02
C LYS A 54 11.09 11.51 -4.91
N PRO A 55 12.32 11.36 -4.40
CA PRO A 55 12.59 10.47 -3.27
C PRO A 55 11.77 10.83 -2.03
N ALA A 56 11.38 9.79 -1.29
CA ALA A 56 10.67 9.92 -0.04
C ALA A 56 11.30 9.01 1.04
N VAL A 57 11.10 9.39 2.30
CA VAL A 57 11.43 8.59 3.47
C VAL A 57 10.16 8.10 4.12
N GLN A 58 10.18 6.84 4.56
CA GLN A 58 9.02 6.16 5.11
C GLN A 58 9.40 5.40 6.38
N ALA A 59 8.46 5.27 7.31
CA ALA A 59 8.65 4.46 8.50
C ALA A 59 7.33 3.81 8.92
N ALA A 60 7.42 2.66 9.58
CA ALA A 60 6.26 1.96 10.13
C ALA A 60 6.58 1.34 11.48
N ILE A 61 5.56 1.20 12.31
CA ILE A 61 5.58 0.39 13.52
C ILE A 61 4.25 -0.33 13.67
N THR A 62 4.30 -1.62 14.00
CA THR A 62 3.12 -2.46 14.23
C THR A 62 3.22 -3.13 15.58
N VAL A 63 2.14 -3.10 16.32
CA VAL A 63 1.93 -3.87 17.55
C VAL A 63 0.83 -4.89 17.29
N ALA A 64 1.15 -6.15 17.46
CA ALA A 64 0.22 -7.26 17.20
C ALA A 64 0.10 -8.15 18.44
N ASP A 65 -1.13 -8.55 18.76
CA ASP A 65 -1.47 -9.51 19.79
C ASP A 65 -1.56 -10.93 19.19
N LYS A 66 -1.21 -11.94 19.98
CA LYS A 66 -1.28 -13.36 19.57
C LYS A 66 -2.67 -13.83 19.13
N SER A 67 -3.73 -13.15 19.53
CA SER A 67 -5.10 -13.45 19.13
C SER A 67 -5.40 -13.07 17.68
N GLY A 68 -4.55 -12.22 17.08
CA GLY A 68 -4.66 -11.74 15.70
C GLY A 68 -5.04 -10.27 15.58
N PHE A 69 -5.38 -9.58 16.67
CA PHE A 69 -5.58 -8.14 16.63
C PHE A 69 -4.25 -7.40 16.48
N TYR A 70 -4.26 -6.29 15.76
CA TYR A 70 -3.08 -5.44 15.60
C TYR A 70 -3.46 -3.98 15.38
N VAL A 71 -2.50 -3.11 15.66
CA VAL A 71 -2.53 -1.70 15.30
C VAL A 71 -1.19 -1.32 14.70
N SER A 72 -1.23 -0.47 13.68
CA SER A 72 -0.05 0.01 12.96
C SER A 72 -0.11 1.50 12.73
N PHE A 73 1.08 2.09 12.71
CA PHE A 73 1.33 3.45 12.28
C PHE A 73 2.34 3.40 11.14
N TRP A 74 2.05 4.12 10.09
CA TRP A 74 2.96 4.31 8.98
C TRP A 74 3.04 5.79 8.65
N GLY A 75 4.15 6.25 8.11
CA GLY A 75 4.28 7.62 7.66
C GLY A 75 5.26 7.74 6.52
N SER A 76 5.05 8.77 5.71
CA SER A 76 5.89 9.13 4.56
C SER A 76 6.02 10.64 4.44
N SER A 77 7.20 11.08 4.00
CA SER A 77 7.27 12.39 3.36
C SER A 77 6.45 12.34 2.08
N ALA A 78 5.64 13.36 1.84
CA ALA A 78 4.72 13.44 0.72
C ALA A 78 4.84 14.80 0.02
N SER A 79 4.50 14.83 -1.26
CA SER A 79 4.36 16.05 -2.04
C SER A 79 3.56 15.72 -3.29
N ALA A 80 2.34 16.15 -3.38
CA ALA A 80 1.53 15.91 -4.57
C ALA A 80 1.81 16.87 -5.72
N GLY A 81 2.74 17.81 -5.55
CA GLY A 81 2.97 18.87 -6.53
C GLY A 81 1.76 19.80 -6.67
N GLN A 82 1.49 20.27 -7.88
CA GLN A 82 0.33 21.11 -8.19
C GLN A 82 -0.87 20.31 -8.74
N SER A 83 -0.75 19.01 -8.81
CA SER A 83 -1.65 18.13 -9.58
C SER A 83 -2.75 17.49 -8.77
N GLN A 84 -2.65 17.53 -7.47
CA GLN A 84 -3.57 16.82 -6.58
C GLN A 84 -4.12 17.74 -5.50
N VAL A 85 -5.13 17.26 -4.77
CA VAL A 85 -5.51 17.84 -3.50
C VAL A 85 -4.25 18.03 -2.68
N ASN A 86 -4.09 19.21 -2.10
CA ASN A 86 -2.95 19.46 -1.23
C ASN A 86 -2.95 18.45 -0.08
N ILE A 87 -2.00 17.50 -0.11
CA ILE A 87 -1.78 16.52 0.95
C ILE A 87 -0.70 16.98 1.94
N GLY A 88 -0.21 18.20 1.79
CA GLY A 88 0.87 18.74 2.62
C GLY A 88 2.22 18.08 2.33
N GLY A 89 3.11 18.10 3.30
CA GLY A 89 4.46 17.53 3.21
C GLY A 89 4.62 16.16 3.87
N THR A 90 3.55 15.64 4.49
CA THR A 90 3.61 14.41 5.30
C THR A 90 2.26 13.70 5.27
N GLU A 91 2.32 12.39 5.11
CA GLU A 91 1.21 11.47 5.30
C GLU A 91 1.47 10.62 6.53
N ILE A 92 0.45 10.45 7.36
CA ILE A 92 0.46 9.56 8.53
C ILE A 92 -0.75 8.66 8.44
N ASP A 93 -0.50 7.36 8.41
CA ASP A 93 -1.56 6.36 8.40
C ASP A 93 -1.66 5.69 9.76
N VAL A 94 -2.88 5.53 10.21
CA VAL A 94 -3.21 4.76 11.41
C VAL A 94 -4.20 3.69 11.02
N TYR A 95 -3.81 2.44 11.17
CA TYR A 95 -4.70 1.34 10.82
C TYR A 95 -4.62 0.22 11.83
N GLY A 96 -5.68 -0.54 11.90
CA GLY A 96 -5.75 -1.69 12.76
C GLY A 96 -6.81 -2.66 12.29
N GLY A 97 -6.63 -3.91 12.67
CA GLY A 97 -7.49 -4.97 12.19
C GLY A 97 -7.31 -6.27 12.94
N TYR A 98 -7.86 -7.28 12.32
CA TYR A 98 -7.83 -8.65 12.79
C TYR A 98 -7.39 -9.59 11.67
N THR A 99 -6.35 -10.36 11.91
CA THR A 99 -5.89 -11.41 11.00
C THR A 99 -6.17 -12.79 11.57
N HIS A 100 -6.66 -13.71 10.75
CA HIS A 100 -7.06 -15.02 11.19
C HIS A 100 -6.91 -16.09 10.10
N ALA A 101 -6.35 -17.24 10.46
CA ALA A 101 -6.30 -18.40 9.59
C ALA A 101 -7.66 -19.12 9.56
N ILE A 102 -8.26 -19.26 8.39
CA ILE A 102 -9.59 -19.87 8.20
C ILE A 102 -9.47 -21.39 8.31
N GLY A 103 -9.69 -21.91 9.51
CA GLY A 103 -9.67 -23.35 9.78
C GLY A 103 -8.40 -24.03 9.26
N LYS A 104 -8.57 -25.12 8.48
CA LYS A 104 -7.47 -25.88 7.87
C LYS A 104 -7.29 -25.61 6.38
N THR A 105 -7.89 -24.56 5.85
CA THR A 105 -7.87 -24.24 4.40
C THR A 105 -6.52 -23.73 3.92
N GLY A 106 -5.67 -23.24 4.84
CA GLY A 106 -4.43 -22.52 4.53
C GLY A 106 -4.69 -21.11 4.03
N ILE A 107 -5.94 -20.63 4.08
CA ILE A 107 -6.32 -19.26 3.77
C ILE A 107 -6.22 -18.43 5.04
N THR A 108 -5.64 -17.24 4.93
CA THR A 108 -5.62 -16.22 5.97
C THR A 108 -6.54 -15.07 5.56
N PHE A 109 -7.46 -14.72 6.43
CA PHE A 109 -8.25 -13.49 6.37
C PHE A 109 -7.51 -12.39 7.10
N ASP A 110 -7.64 -11.16 6.60
CA ASP A 110 -7.22 -9.94 7.26
C ASP A 110 -8.19 -8.82 6.91
N GLY A 111 -8.65 -8.07 7.91
CA GLY A 111 -9.59 -6.98 7.70
C GLY A 111 -9.63 -6.01 8.86
N GLY A 112 -9.97 -4.76 8.56
CA GLY A 112 -9.94 -3.69 9.56
C GLY A 112 -10.31 -2.33 9.02
N LEU A 113 -9.83 -1.31 9.73
CA LEU A 113 -10.01 0.10 9.41
C LEU A 113 -8.65 0.74 9.13
N TYR A 114 -8.61 1.59 8.11
CA TYR A 114 -7.41 2.30 7.67
C TYR A 114 -7.71 3.80 7.59
N GLY A 115 -7.00 4.61 8.36
CA GLY A 115 -7.13 6.07 8.36
C GLY A 115 -5.90 6.72 7.75
N TYR A 116 -6.13 7.61 6.81
CA TYR A 116 -5.12 8.44 6.13
C TYR A 116 -5.20 9.85 6.67
N LEU A 117 -4.12 10.34 7.24
CA LEU A 117 -4.06 11.65 7.90
C LEU A 117 -2.98 12.52 7.24
N TYR A 118 -3.36 13.72 6.90
CA TYR A 118 -2.49 14.72 6.28
C TYR A 118 -2.37 15.96 7.19
N PRO A 119 -1.41 16.00 8.14
CA PRO A 119 -1.32 17.07 9.14
C PRO A 119 -1.22 18.48 8.55
N GLY A 120 -0.60 18.63 7.37
CA GLY A 120 -0.51 19.90 6.66
C GLY A 120 -1.71 20.23 5.76
N ALA A 121 -2.69 19.30 5.63
CA ALA A 121 -3.83 19.43 4.73
C ALA A 121 -5.02 18.57 5.22
N PRO A 122 -5.61 18.89 6.38
CA PRO A 122 -6.60 18.02 7.03
C PRO A 122 -7.88 17.79 6.22
N ALA A 123 -8.19 18.61 5.24
CA ALA A 123 -9.28 18.34 4.30
C ALA A 123 -9.05 17.10 3.43
N GLY A 124 -7.81 16.62 3.34
CA GLY A 124 -7.44 15.39 2.67
C GLY A 124 -7.60 14.12 3.52
N ASN A 125 -7.91 14.26 4.82
CA ASN A 125 -8.08 13.11 5.70
C ASN A 125 -9.29 12.27 5.31
N TYR A 126 -9.10 10.95 5.29
CA TYR A 126 -10.17 10.00 5.04
C TYR A 126 -9.87 8.64 5.67
N PHE A 127 -10.84 7.75 5.64
CA PHE A 127 -10.68 6.38 6.10
C PHE A 127 -11.29 5.38 5.12
N GLU A 128 -10.80 4.14 5.19
CA GLU A 128 -11.30 2.99 4.42
C GLU A 128 -11.52 1.80 5.34
N LEU A 129 -12.55 1.03 5.07
CA LEU A 129 -12.66 -0.34 5.53
C LEU A 129 -11.92 -1.23 4.52
N TYR A 130 -11.16 -2.19 5.02
CA TYR A 130 -10.45 -3.12 4.15
C TYR A 130 -10.67 -4.57 4.55
N GLY A 131 -10.54 -5.44 3.55
CA GLY A 131 -10.56 -6.88 3.74
C GLY A 131 -9.76 -7.60 2.68
N SER A 132 -9.06 -8.66 3.05
CA SER A 132 -8.29 -9.47 2.11
C SER A 132 -8.24 -10.93 2.51
N LEU A 133 -8.01 -11.78 1.52
CA LEU A 133 -7.72 -13.19 1.67
C LEU A 133 -6.39 -13.50 1.02
N SER A 134 -5.56 -14.27 1.70
CA SER A 134 -4.28 -14.72 1.16
C SER A 134 -4.06 -16.22 1.36
N LYS A 135 -3.28 -16.83 0.46
CA LYS A 135 -2.89 -18.24 0.56
C LYS A 135 -1.51 -18.45 -0.02
N ALA A 136 -0.68 -19.17 0.76
CA ALA A 136 0.59 -19.69 0.26
C ALA A 136 0.39 -21.07 -0.39
N TYR A 137 0.95 -21.24 -1.58
CA TYR A 137 0.95 -22.49 -2.34
C TYR A 137 2.34 -22.80 -2.88
N GLY A 138 3.08 -23.63 -2.18
CA GLY A 138 4.50 -23.88 -2.50
C GLY A 138 5.32 -22.59 -2.45
N PRO A 139 6.03 -22.24 -3.55
CA PRO A 139 6.82 -21.01 -3.61
C PRO A 139 5.98 -19.76 -3.93
N PHE A 140 4.69 -19.91 -4.17
CA PHE A 140 3.78 -18.81 -4.51
C PHE A 140 2.97 -18.36 -3.30
N THR A 141 2.69 -17.07 -3.22
CA THR A 141 1.63 -16.51 -2.38
C THR A 141 0.69 -15.71 -3.27
N VAL A 142 -0.61 -15.94 -3.08
CA VAL A 142 -1.66 -15.20 -3.78
C VAL A 142 -2.47 -14.45 -2.74
N LYS A 143 -2.81 -13.19 -3.03
CA LYS A 143 -3.68 -12.36 -2.19
C LYS A 143 -4.69 -11.65 -3.07
N GLY A 144 -5.91 -11.53 -2.60
CA GLY A 144 -6.94 -10.67 -3.16
C GLY A 144 -7.58 -9.85 -2.07
N GLY A 145 -7.89 -8.61 -2.35
CA GLY A 145 -8.44 -7.71 -1.34
C GLY A 145 -9.23 -6.56 -1.93
N LEU A 146 -9.84 -5.84 -1.01
CA LEU A 146 -10.74 -4.75 -1.31
C LEU A 146 -10.62 -3.70 -0.20
N ASN A 147 -10.63 -2.42 -0.60
CA ASN A 147 -10.73 -1.27 0.29
C ASN A 147 -11.96 -0.45 -0.11
N TRP A 148 -12.73 -0.04 0.86
CA TRP A 148 -13.92 0.77 0.66
C TRP A 148 -13.86 2.03 1.53
N ALA A 149 -13.81 3.18 0.88
CA ALA A 149 -14.01 4.48 1.51
C ALA A 149 -15.50 4.84 1.39
N PRO A 150 -16.29 4.85 2.48
CA PRO A 150 -17.69 5.30 2.46
C PRO A 150 -17.76 6.81 2.24
N ASP A 151 -18.99 7.32 2.11
CA ASP A 151 -19.27 8.75 2.07
C ASP A 151 -18.70 9.46 3.31
N GLN A 152 -17.87 10.46 3.06
CA GLN A 152 -17.16 11.23 4.09
C GLN A 152 -16.70 12.58 3.53
N GLY A 153 -16.36 13.52 4.44
CA GLY A 153 -16.03 14.90 4.08
C GLY A 153 -14.91 15.11 3.05
N TYR A 154 -14.02 14.11 2.86
CA TYR A 154 -13.05 14.13 1.78
C TYR A 154 -13.70 14.27 0.40
N PHE A 155 -14.84 13.61 0.17
CA PHE A 155 -15.54 13.62 -1.12
C PHE A 155 -16.37 14.87 -1.35
N ASP A 156 -16.72 15.62 -0.30
CA ASP A 156 -17.46 16.88 -0.40
C ASP A 156 -16.66 17.97 -1.16
N ALA A 157 -15.33 17.86 -1.15
CA ALA A 157 -14.45 18.76 -1.89
C ALA A 157 -14.52 18.57 -3.42
N TYR A 158 -15.15 17.48 -3.89
CA TYR A 158 -15.19 17.06 -5.29
C TYR A 158 -16.62 17.04 -5.82
N GLN A 159 -17.20 18.21 -6.06
CA GLN A 159 -18.55 18.33 -6.59
C GLN A 159 -18.72 17.56 -7.91
N GLY A 160 -19.69 16.66 -7.93
CA GLY A 160 -20.03 15.88 -9.14
C GLY A 160 -19.30 14.56 -9.32
N ILE A 161 -18.48 14.16 -8.35
CA ILE A 161 -17.82 12.84 -8.28
C ILE A 161 -18.55 11.98 -7.22
N SER A 162 -18.40 10.66 -7.29
CA SER A 162 -18.97 9.74 -6.32
C SER A 162 -18.48 10.03 -4.90
N HIS A 163 -19.39 9.96 -3.94
CA HIS A 163 -19.10 10.17 -2.52
C HIS A 163 -18.55 8.91 -1.82
N TYR A 164 -18.06 7.95 -2.57
CA TYR A 164 -17.39 6.74 -2.08
C TYR A 164 -16.27 6.35 -3.02
N ASN A 165 -15.36 5.50 -2.55
CA ASN A 165 -14.39 4.84 -3.41
C ASN A 165 -14.30 3.35 -3.09
N MET A 166 -14.12 2.55 -4.15
CA MET A 166 -13.85 1.13 -4.07
C MET A 166 -12.50 0.86 -4.76
N TYR A 167 -11.67 0.08 -4.11
CA TYR A 167 -10.41 -0.39 -4.65
C TYR A 167 -10.31 -1.89 -4.48
N GLU A 168 -10.30 -2.62 -5.58
CA GLU A 168 -10.13 -4.07 -5.62
C GLU A 168 -8.74 -4.40 -6.14
N TYR A 169 -8.09 -5.42 -5.58
CA TYR A 169 -6.74 -5.77 -6.02
C TYR A 169 -6.42 -7.26 -5.91
N GLY A 170 -5.45 -7.68 -6.72
CA GLY A 170 -4.83 -8.99 -6.67
C GLY A 170 -3.31 -8.90 -6.67
N GLU A 171 -2.68 -9.78 -5.91
CA GLU A 171 -1.23 -9.86 -5.78
C GLU A 171 -0.77 -11.31 -5.93
N ILE A 172 0.36 -11.50 -6.59
CA ILE A 172 1.06 -12.78 -6.65
C ILE A 172 2.52 -12.52 -6.35
N SER A 173 3.09 -13.32 -5.45
CA SER A 173 4.53 -13.35 -5.20
C SER A 173 5.09 -14.76 -5.38
N PHE A 174 6.33 -14.83 -5.83
CA PHE A 174 7.07 -16.06 -6.07
C PHE A 174 8.45 -15.97 -5.42
N SER A 175 8.71 -16.87 -4.45
CA SER A 175 10.00 -16.98 -3.77
C SER A 175 10.64 -18.33 -4.11
N PRO A 176 11.67 -18.37 -5.01
CA PRO A 176 12.29 -19.61 -5.43
C PRO A 176 12.91 -20.36 -4.25
N ALA A 177 12.62 -21.66 -4.12
CA ALA A 177 13.15 -22.47 -3.02
C ALA A 177 14.70 -22.50 -2.95
N LYS A 178 15.38 -22.37 -4.11
CA LYS A 178 16.85 -22.34 -4.17
C LYS A 178 17.45 -20.96 -3.86
N LEU A 179 16.64 -19.90 -3.87
CA LEU A 179 17.07 -18.54 -3.59
C LEU A 179 15.97 -17.81 -2.76
N PRO A 180 15.75 -18.23 -1.51
CA PRO A 180 14.64 -17.76 -0.68
C PRO A 180 14.73 -16.27 -0.30
N ALA A 181 15.90 -15.66 -0.49
CA ALA A 181 16.10 -14.22 -0.31
C ALA A 181 15.51 -13.38 -1.45
N LEU A 182 15.26 -13.98 -2.62
CA LEU A 182 14.65 -13.33 -3.78
C LEU A 182 13.14 -13.54 -3.73
N THR A 183 12.38 -12.48 -3.94
CA THR A 183 10.93 -12.55 -4.20
C THR A 183 10.62 -11.77 -5.47
N ILE A 184 9.97 -12.40 -6.43
CA ILE A 184 9.37 -11.74 -7.59
C ILE A 184 7.91 -11.47 -7.23
N HIS A 185 7.41 -10.27 -7.48
CA HIS A 185 6.07 -9.89 -7.08
C HIS A 185 5.33 -9.11 -8.16
N THR A 186 4.03 -9.23 -8.16
CA THR A 186 3.12 -8.53 -9.06
C THR A 186 1.90 -8.05 -8.32
N HIS A 187 1.35 -6.93 -8.74
CA HIS A 187 0.12 -6.36 -8.25
C HIS A 187 -0.69 -5.82 -9.42
N LEU A 188 -2.00 -5.97 -9.36
CA LEU A 188 -2.96 -5.35 -10.24
C LEU A 188 -4.12 -4.86 -9.38
N GLY A 189 -4.45 -3.58 -9.50
CA GLY A 189 -5.54 -2.95 -8.77
C GLY A 189 -6.49 -2.20 -9.71
N HIS A 190 -7.72 -1.99 -9.25
CA HIS A 190 -8.74 -1.19 -9.89
C HIS A 190 -9.30 -0.18 -8.88
N THR A 191 -9.29 1.08 -9.26
CA THR A 191 -9.86 2.18 -8.48
C THR A 191 -11.13 2.67 -9.15
N GLY A 192 -12.26 2.61 -8.45
CA GLY A 192 -13.54 3.13 -8.90
C GLY A 192 -14.22 3.99 -7.84
N GLY A 193 -14.74 5.17 -8.23
CA GLY A 193 -15.42 6.09 -7.33
C GLY A 193 -14.74 7.44 -7.18
N GLY A 194 -14.75 8.02 -5.99
CA GLY A 194 -14.35 9.40 -5.72
C GLY A 194 -12.85 9.69 -5.79
N PHE A 195 -12.01 8.66 -5.70
CA PHE A 195 -10.55 8.82 -5.89
C PHE A 195 -10.11 8.72 -7.34
N ASN A 196 -11.05 8.73 -8.26
CA ASN A 196 -10.74 8.74 -9.66
C ASN A 196 -10.38 10.15 -10.11
N TYR A 197 -9.11 10.48 -10.01
CA TYR A 197 -8.58 11.74 -10.52
C TYR A 197 -8.80 11.92 -12.02
N THR A 198 -9.32 10.91 -12.70
CA THR A 198 -9.56 10.93 -14.15
C THR A 198 -10.87 10.25 -14.53
N LYS A 199 -10.97 9.00 -14.28
CA LYS A 199 -12.06 8.02 -14.38
C LYS A 199 -11.61 6.82 -13.55
N GLU A 200 -12.37 5.76 -13.59
CA GLU A 200 -11.88 4.46 -13.13
C GLU A 200 -10.59 4.12 -13.83
N TYR A 201 -9.61 3.61 -13.08
CA TYR A 201 -8.33 3.24 -13.65
C TYR A 201 -7.79 1.96 -13.02
N LEU A 202 -6.90 1.31 -13.78
CA LEU A 202 -6.10 0.20 -13.31
C LEU A 202 -4.70 0.70 -12.92
N ASP A 203 -4.17 0.17 -11.84
CA ASP A 203 -2.77 0.29 -11.49
C ASP A 203 -2.10 -1.08 -11.46
N TYR A 204 -0.79 -1.09 -11.65
CA TYR A 204 -0.01 -2.32 -11.67
C TYR A 204 1.39 -2.11 -11.13
N THR A 205 1.93 -3.19 -10.58
CA THR A 205 3.33 -3.30 -10.18
C THR A 205 3.89 -4.64 -10.63
N VAL A 206 5.11 -4.64 -11.14
CA VAL A 206 5.92 -5.84 -11.37
C VAL A 206 7.32 -5.54 -10.85
N GLY A 207 7.83 -6.37 -9.96
CA GLY A 207 9.12 -6.11 -9.34
C GLY A 207 9.80 -7.34 -8.77
N ALA A 208 10.97 -7.10 -8.21
CA ALA A 208 11.73 -8.09 -7.48
C ALA A 208 12.40 -7.46 -6.26
N SER A 209 12.35 -8.16 -5.15
CA SER A 209 13.03 -7.77 -3.91
C SER A 209 14.07 -8.81 -3.50
N TYR A 210 15.16 -8.34 -2.92
CA TYR A 210 16.21 -9.18 -2.37
C TYR A 210 16.47 -8.80 -0.92
N LYS A 211 16.29 -9.78 -0.03
CA LYS A 211 16.47 -9.61 1.42
C LYS A 211 17.87 -10.07 1.84
N TRP A 212 18.60 -9.17 2.49
CA TRP A 212 19.87 -9.46 3.12
C TRP A 212 19.83 -9.06 4.60
N LYS A 213 19.74 -10.03 5.50
CA LYS A 213 19.53 -9.80 6.93
C LYS A 213 18.28 -8.95 7.17
N ASN A 214 18.45 -7.78 7.77
CA ASN A 214 17.40 -6.81 8.08
C ASN A 214 17.15 -5.79 6.97
N LEU A 215 17.90 -5.88 5.85
CA LEU A 215 17.76 -4.99 4.72
C LEU A 215 17.03 -5.69 3.57
N THR A 216 16.18 -4.97 2.90
CA THR A 216 15.52 -5.40 1.67
C THR A 216 15.69 -4.33 0.61
N LEU A 217 16.28 -4.71 -0.52
CA LEU A 217 16.32 -3.90 -1.73
C LEU A 217 15.19 -4.37 -2.64
N ASP A 218 14.37 -3.45 -3.11
CA ASP A 218 13.32 -3.68 -4.10
C ASP A 218 13.54 -2.83 -5.34
N ALA A 219 13.23 -3.39 -6.49
CA ALA A 219 13.19 -2.70 -7.76
C ALA A 219 11.94 -3.12 -8.54
N SER A 220 11.09 -2.15 -8.86
CA SER A 220 9.77 -2.38 -9.42
C SER A 220 9.47 -1.42 -10.58
N VAL A 221 8.64 -1.87 -11.51
CA VAL A 221 7.95 -1.02 -12.48
C VAL A 221 6.54 -0.83 -11.97
N VAL A 222 6.14 0.42 -11.75
CA VAL A 222 4.83 0.80 -11.21
C VAL A 222 4.15 1.78 -12.16
N GLY A 223 2.88 1.60 -12.43
CA GLY A 223 2.16 2.49 -13.32
C GLY A 223 0.65 2.33 -13.27
N THR A 224 -0.01 3.08 -14.14
CA THR A 224 -1.46 3.05 -14.34
C THR A 224 -1.80 3.03 -15.83
N ASN A 225 -3.08 2.78 -16.15
CA ASN A 225 -3.62 2.97 -17.48
C ASN A 225 -4.22 4.37 -17.73
N VAL A 226 -3.96 5.33 -16.83
CA VAL A 226 -4.42 6.72 -16.97
C VAL A 226 -3.81 7.34 -18.23
N SER A 227 -4.64 7.84 -19.13
CA SER A 227 -4.22 8.59 -20.33
C SER A 227 -4.20 10.09 -20.07
N SER A 228 -3.52 10.85 -20.97
CA SER A 228 -3.55 12.31 -20.94
C SER A 228 -4.96 12.88 -21.12
N ASP A 229 -5.78 12.23 -21.95
CA ASP A 229 -7.15 12.65 -22.21
C ASP A 229 -8.04 12.42 -20.97
N ASN A 230 -7.87 11.26 -20.29
CA ASN A 230 -8.54 11.01 -19.02
C ASN A 230 -8.16 12.04 -17.96
N ALA A 231 -6.88 12.36 -17.82
CA ALA A 231 -6.40 13.38 -16.90
C ALA A 231 -6.96 14.77 -17.20
N SER A 232 -7.10 15.12 -18.50
CA SER A 232 -7.66 16.40 -18.93
C SER A 232 -9.17 16.53 -18.67
N ASN A 233 -9.89 15.41 -18.66
CA ASN A 233 -11.33 15.37 -18.41
C ASN A 233 -11.69 15.23 -16.92
N ALA A 234 -10.71 15.03 -16.05
CA ALA A 234 -10.92 15.04 -14.62
C ALA A 234 -11.26 16.47 -14.18
N GLY A 235 -12.51 16.71 -13.87
CA GLY A 235 -13.01 18.03 -13.45
C GLY A 235 -12.42 18.46 -12.10
N PHE A 236 -11.11 18.61 -12.02
CA PHE A 236 -10.41 18.98 -10.80
C PHE A 236 -10.72 20.42 -10.45
N ILE A 237 -11.38 20.65 -9.32
CA ILE A 237 -11.62 21.97 -8.77
C ILE A 237 -10.25 22.59 -8.42
N GLY A 238 -9.94 23.73 -9.05
CA GLY A 238 -8.66 24.43 -8.86
C GLY A 238 -7.57 24.02 -9.84
N SER A 239 -7.87 23.19 -10.82
CA SER A 239 -6.92 22.79 -11.85
C SER A 239 -6.75 23.88 -12.93
N GLY A 240 -5.65 24.60 -12.88
CA GLY A 240 -5.21 25.40 -14.02
C GLY A 240 -4.75 24.50 -15.20
N PRO A 241 -4.41 25.08 -16.35
CA PRO A 241 -4.00 24.32 -17.56
C PRO A 241 -2.81 23.36 -17.36
N GLY A 242 -2.06 23.50 -16.26
CA GLY A 242 -0.94 22.60 -15.94
C GLY A 242 -1.33 21.35 -15.15
N SER A 243 -2.49 21.30 -14.50
CA SER A 243 -2.82 20.24 -13.55
C SER A 243 -3.17 18.91 -14.21
N ALA A 244 -3.81 18.93 -15.37
CA ALA A 244 -4.06 17.70 -16.16
C ALA A 244 -2.74 17.02 -16.56
N TYR A 245 -1.76 17.80 -16.98
CA TYR A 245 -0.42 17.31 -17.28
C TYR A 245 0.27 16.74 -16.04
N GLU A 246 0.17 17.41 -14.91
CA GLU A 246 0.77 16.97 -13.67
C GLU A 246 0.14 15.66 -13.15
N ILE A 247 -1.19 15.52 -13.21
CA ILE A 247 -1.88 14.27 -12.88
C ILE A 247 -1.37 13.15 -13.78
N TYR A 248 -1.32 13.38 -15.08
CA TYR A 248 -0.82 12.41 -16.03
C TYR A 248 0.65 12.04 -15.76
N ARG A 249 1.49 13.02 -15.46
CA ARG A 249 2.89 12.82 -15.10
C ARG A 249 3.05 11.96 -13.86
N ALA A 250 2.25 12.20 -12.81
CA ALA A 250 2.26 11.42 -11.58
C ALA A 250 1.76 9.98 -11.78
N ALA A 251 0.84 9.77 -12.74
CA ALA A 251 0.23 8.47 -13.04
C ALA A 251 1.03 7.62 -14.03
N LYS A 252 2.02 8.20 -14.73
CA LYS A 252 2.86 7.48 -15.69
C LYS A 252 3.61 6.32 -15.06
N THR A 253 3.82 5.28 -15.86
CA THR A 253 4.72 4.19 -15.52
C THR A 253 6.13 4.69 -15.20
N ALA A 254 6.68 4.22 -14.09
CA ALA A 254 8.03 4.57 -13.66
C ALA A 254 8.73 3.39 -12.99
N GLY A 255 10.06 3.38 -13.07
CA GLY A 255 10.89 2.54 -12.22
C GLY A 255 10.93 3.11 -10.79
N VAL A 256 10.73 2.25 -9.82
CA VAL A 256 10.79 2.58 -8.39
C VAL A 256 11.79 1.67 -7.72
N VAL A 257 12.70 2.24 -6.95
CA VAL A 257 13.68 1.49 -6.15
C VAL A 257 13.51 1.90 -4.70
N SER A 258 13.55 0.93 -3.79
CA SER A 258 13.53 1.18 -2.36
C SER A 258 14.58 0.35 -1.61
N LEU A 259 15.08 0.91 -0.51
CA LEU A 259 15.88 0.20 0.47
C LEU A 259 15.17 0.31 1.83
N THR A 260 14.80 -0.83 2.40
CA THR A 260 14.06 -0.93 3.67
C THR A 260 14.90 -1.64 4.71
N ALA A 261 15.01 -1.07 5.89
CA ALA A 261 15.52 -1.72 7.10
C ALA A 261 14.34 -2.14 7.99
N SER A 262 14.31 -3.40 8.44
CA SER A 262 13.25 -3.95 9.31
C SER A 262 13.84 -4.40 10.65
N PHE A 263 13.09 -4.25 11.74
CA PHE A 263 13.47 -4.63 13.11
C PHE A 263 12.26 -5.11 13.92
#